data_0e02ebfe2ec715178ce814a161872262
#
_entry.id   0e02ebfe2ec715178ce814a161872262
#
_cell.length_a   1.000
_cell.length_b   1.000
_cell.length_c   1.000
_cell.angle_alpha   90.00
_cell.angle_beta   90.00
_cell.angle_gamma   90.00
#
_symmetry.space_group_name_H-M   'P 1'
#
loop_
_entity.id
_entity.type
_entity.pdbx_description
1 polymer ?
#
loop_
_entity_poly.entity_id
_entity_poly.type
_entity_poly.pdbx_seq_one_letter_code
_entity_poly.pdbx_strand_id
1 'polypeptide(L)'
;MNKVALITGASSGIGMETAKLLVTKGYTVYAAARRVERMQELEKAGVHILKMDVTDEASMVDGVNKILAAENRIDVLVNNAGYGSYGALEEVPLSEARYQFEVNIFGLARLTQLVLPKMREQHSGRIINISSIGGKIGEPHGTWYHATKYAVEGLSDSLRMELKQFGIDVVIIEPGAIKTEWTDIARNNMLKVSGKGPYKNLVEKHARMYERADKSGANPLVVAQTIVDSILADKPKTRYATGGGAKMILFMRRILSDRGFDKLLLGMMK
;
A
#
# COMPACT_ATOMS: atom_id res chain seq x y z
N MET A 1 -4.16 -0.60 -28.98
CA MET A 1 -3.05 -0.41 -28.01
C MET A 1 -3.45 -1.05 -26.70
N ASN A 2 -2.52 -1.73 -26.04
CA ASN A 2 -2.75 -2.30 -24.73
C ASN A 2 -2.93 -1.18 -23.67
N LYS A 3 -3.71 -1.43 -22.63
CA LYS A 3 -3.77 -0.51 -21.48
C LYS A 3 -2.45 -0.55 -20.72
N VAL A 4 -2.02 0.60 -20.19
CA VAL A 4 -0.74 0.79 -19.49
C VAL A 4 -0.96 0.91 -18.01
N ALA A 5 -0.22 0.13 -17.21
CA ALA A 5 -0.26 0.16 -15.76
C ALA A 5 1.12 0.50 -15.17
N LEU A 6 1.16 1.47 -14.26
CA LEU A 6 2.32 1.78 -13.42
C LEU A 6 2.09 1.26 -12.00
N ILE A 7 3.03 0.45 -11.48
CA ILE A 7 2.93 -0.16 -10.14
C ILE A 7 4.17 0.21 -9.35
N THR A 8 4.00 0.88 -8.21
CA THR A 8 5.11 1.19 -7.30
C THR A 8 5.32 0.11 -6.25
N GLY A 9 6.54 0.01 -5.72
CA GLY A 9 6.89 -1.00 -4.71
C GLY A 9 6.83 -2.44 -5.24
N ALA A 10 7.11 -2.62 -6.54
CA ALA A 10 6.95 -3.90 -7.23
C ALA A 10 8.13 -4.88 -7.08
N SER A 11 9.14 -4.56 -6.26
CA SER A 11 10.30 -5.44 -6.06
C SER A 11 10.01 -6.65 -5.16
N SER A 12 8.82 -6.74 -4.55
CA SER A 12 8.40 -7.87 -3.70
C SER A 12 6.90 -7.86 -3.42
N GLY A 13 6.39 -8.93 -2.84
CA GLY A 13 5.06 -9.02 -2.24
C GLY A 13 3.91 -8.66 -3.17
N ILE A 14 2.98 -7.83 -2.70
CA ILE A 14 1.73 -7.47 -3.38
C ILE A 14 2.00 -6.83 -4.74
N GLY A 15 2.95 -5.89 -4.80
CA GLY A 15 3.28 -5.18 -6.05
C GLY A 15 3.83 -6.11 -7.13
N MET A 16 4.72 -7.02 -6.75
CA MET A 16 5.29 -8.02 -7.65
C MET A 16 4.21 -8.95 -8.22
N GLU A 17 3.36 -9.51 -7.36
CA GLU A 17 2.29 -10.40 -7.79
C GLU A 17 1.23 -9.67 -8.65
N THR A 18 0.95 -8.40 -8.35
CA THR A 18 0.06 -7.57 -9.17
C THR A 18 0.64 -7.35 -10.57
N ALA A 19 1.94 -7.08 -10.68
CA ALA A 19 2.61 -6.91 -11.96
C ALA A 19 2.55 -8.18 -12.81
N LYS A 20 2.86 -9.34 -12.22
CA LYS A 20 2.75 -10.65 -12.89
C LYS A 20 1.33 -10.89 -13.43
N LEU A 21 0.31 -10.67 -12.60
CA LEU A 21 -1.07 -10.90 -12.99
C LEU A 21 -1.53 -9.95 -14.13
N LEU A 22 -1.19 -8.65 -14.06
CA LEU A 22 -1.64 -7.69 -15.06
C LEU A 22 -1.04 -7.96 -16.45
N VAL A 23 0.19 -8.43 -16.53
CA VAL A 23 0.78 -8.88 -17.81
C VAL A 23 -0.06 -10.01 -18.42
N THR A 24 -0.50 -10.99 -17.63
CA THR A 24 -1.35 -12.08 -18.14
C THR A 24 -2.74 -11.62 -18.61
N LYS A 25 -3.15 -10.40 -18.20
CA LYS A 25 -4.39 -9.75 -18.64
C LYS A 25 -4.20 -8.82 -19.85
N GLY A 26 -3.02 -8.83 -20.48
CA GLY A 26 -2.72 -8.07 -21.68
C GLY A 26 -2.40 -6.60 -21.42
N TYR A 27 -2.05 -6.21 -20.20
CA TYR A 27 -1.56 -4.86 -19.91
C TYR A 27 -0.08 -4.73 -20.25
N THR A 28 0.32 -3.56 -20.76
CA THR A 28 1.71 -3.13 -20.73
C THR A 28 1.99 -2.64 -19.30
N VAL A 29 2.87 -3.34 -18.58
CA VAL A 29 3.10 -3.10 -17.14
C VAL A 29 4.47 -2.49 -16.91
N TYR A 30 4.51 -1.38 -16.19
CA TYR A 30 5.71 -0.74 -15.69
C TYR A 30 5.81 -0.97 -14.17
N ALA A 31 6.77 -1.77 -13.75
CA ALA A 31 7.06 -2.08 -12.35
C ALA A 31 8.15 -1.15 -11.83
N ALA A 32 7.82 -0.33 -10.85
CA ALA A 32 8.72 0.67 -10.30
C ALA A 32 9.14 0.33 -8.87
N ALA A 33 10.46 0.35 -8.61
CA ALA A 33 11.02 0.20 -7.28
C ALA A 33 12.46 0.75 -7.22
N ARG A 34 13.00 0.90 -6.01
CA ARG A 34 14.42 1.25 -5.78
C ARG A 34 15.35 0.07 -6.08
N ARG A 35 14.93 -1.15 -5.71
CA ARG A 35 15.71 -2.39 -5.78
C ARG A 35 15.40 -3.14 -7.09
N VAL A 36 15.88 -2.60 -8.21
CA VAL A 36 15.60 -3.16 -9.55
C VAL A 36 16.20 -4.55 -9.75
N GLU A 37 17.30 -4.85 -9.06
CA GLU A 37 17.95 -6.18 -9.09
C GLU A 37 17.04 -7.32 -8.62
N ARG A 38 15.99 -7.02 -7.85
CA ARG A 38 14.99 -7.98 -7.40
C ARG A 38 13.84 -8.20 -8.39
N MET A 39 13.82 -7.48 -9.50
CA MET A 39 12.71 -7.51 -10.47
C MET A 39 13.06 -8.27 -11.76
N GLN A 40 14.18 -8.97 -11.83
CA GLN A 40 14.60 -9.73 -13.02
C GLN A 40 13.59 -10.77 -13.48
N GLU A 41 12.86 -11.41 -12.56
CA GLU A 41 11.79 -12.33 -12.90
C GLU A 41 10.61 -11.63 -13.58
N LEU A 42 10.29 -10.39 -13.16
CA LEU A 42 9.25 -9.59 -13.79
C LEU A 42 9.67 -9.20 -15.22
N GLU A 43 10.91 -8.84 -15.42
CA GLU A 43 11.45 -8.49 -16.74
C GLU A 43 11.35 -9.68 -17.70
N LYS A 44 11.73 -10.89 -17.25
CA LYS A 44 11.54 -12.13 -18.02
C LYS A 44 10.09 -12.45 -18.35
N ALA A 45 9.16 -11.98 -17.52
CA ALA A 45 7.72 -12.11 -17.73
C ALA A 45 7.13 -11.02 -18.65
N GLY A 46 7.96 -10.12 -19.20
CA GLY A 46 7.52 -9.05 -20.12
C GLY A 46 7.09 -7.75 -19.41
N VAL A 47 7.47 -7.57 -18.15
CA VAL A 47 7.23 -6.31 -17.40
C VAL A 47 8.39 -5.35 -17.67
N HIS A 48 8.08 -4.09 -17.94
CA HIS A 48 9.07 -3.01 -18.03
C HIS A 48 9.51 -2.58 -16.62
N ILE A 49 10.81 -2.63 -16.37
CA ILE A 49 11.37 -2.30 -15.07
C ILE A 49 11.78 -0.82 -15.02
N LEU A 50 11.34 -0.11 -13.98
CA LEU A 50 11.71 1.27 -13.71
C LEU A 50 12.40 1.39 -12.35
N LYS A 51 13.62 1.97 -12.35
CA LYS A 51 14.22 2.43 -11.11
C LYS A 51 13.51 3.71 -10.67
N MET A 52 12.80 3.68 -9.54
CA MET A 52 12.06 4.81 -9.03
C MET A 52 12.07 4.82 -7.50
N ASP A 53 12.37 5.98 -6.92
CA ASP A 53 12.16 6.27 -5.51
C ASP A 53 10.98 7.25 -5.38
N VAL A 54 9.95 6.85 -4.68
CA VAL A 54 8.75 7.69 -4.47
C VAL A 54 8.98 8.86 -3.50
N THR A 55 10.16 8.94 -2.89
CA THR A 55 10.59 10.10 -2.08
C THR A 55 11.47 11.09 -2.85
N ASP A 56 11.78 10.77 -4.10
CA ASP A 56 12.57 11.61 -5.00
C ASP A 56 11.71 12.08 -6.18
N GLU A 57 11.42 13.37 -6.20
CA GLU A 57 10.57 13.98 -7.24
C GLU A 57 11.17 13.80 -8.63
N ALA A 58 12.48 14.02 -8.79
CA ALA A 58 13.12 13.87 -10.09
C ALA A 58 13.02 12.44 -10.62
N SER A 59 13.16 11.44 -9.75
CA SER A 59 12.97 10.03 -10.07
C SER A 59 11.54 9.71 -10.52
N MET A 60 10.53 10.28 -9.86
CA MET A 60 9.11 10.10 -10.25
C MET A 60 8.80 10.77 -11.60
N VAL A 61 9.24 12.00 -11.79
CA VAL A 61 9.05 12.76 -13.05
C VAL A 61 9.70 12.03 -14.22
N ASP A 62 10.95 11.60 -14.08
CA ASP A 62 11.67 10.84 -15.10
C ASP A 62 10.95 9.53 -15.46
N GLY A 63 10.51 8.78 -14.45
CA GLY A 63 9.78 7.53 -14.65
C GLY A 63 8.47 7.72 -15.39
N VAL A 64 7.65 8.72 -15.02
CA VAL A 64 6.38 9.02 -15.71
C VAL A 64 6.63 9.50 -17.14
N ASN A 65 7.61 10.37 -17.36
CA ASN A 65 7.97 10.86 -18.68
C ASN A 65 8.43 9.73 -19.62
N LYS A 66 9.21 8.77 -19.12
CA LYS A 66 9.60 7.57 -19.90
C LYS A 66 8.39 6.78 -20.37
N ILE A 67 7.42 6.56 -19.48
CA ILE A 67 6.18 5.86 -19.85
C ILE A 67 5.41 6.65 -20.90
N LEU A 68 5.22 7.94 -20.70
CA LEU A 68 4.47 8.79 -21.62
C LEU A 68 5.14 8.92 -22.99
N ALA A 69 6.47 8.96 -23.05
CA ALA A 69 7.23 8.97 -24.29
C ALA A 69 7.09 7.66 -25.08
N ALA A 70 7.02 6.51 -24.39
CA ALA A 70 6.90 5.21 -25.03
C ALA A 70 5.46 4.87 -25.43
N GLU A 71 4.50 5.15 -24.56
CA GLU A 71 3.12 4.63 -24.68
C GLU A 71 2.09 5.72 -24.98
N ASN A 72 2.43 6.98 -24.70
CA ASN A 72 1.52 8.14 -24.75
C ASN A 72 0.21 7.93 -23.96
N ARG A 73 0.22 7.08 -22.95
CA ARG A 73 -0.92 6.79 -22.07
C ARG A 73 -0.49 6.21 -20.73
N ILE A 74 -1.31 6.40 -19.71
CA ILE A 74 -1.29 5.66 -18.44
C ILE A 74 -2.74 5.44 -18.04
N ASP A 75 -3.17 4.17 -17.96
CA ASP A 75 -4.56 3.81 -17.67
C ASP A 75 -4.77 3.47 -16.19
N VAL A 76 -3.72 2.92 -15.56
CA VAL A 76 -3.77 2.46 -14.17
C VAL A 76 -2.53 2.91 -13.44
N LEU A 77 -2.74 3.49 -12.26
CA LEU A 77 -1.68 3.72 -11.28
C LEU A 77 -1.97 2.87 -10.03
N VAL A 78 -1.04 2.00 -9.64
CA VAL A 78 -1.10 1.27 -8.38
C VAL A 78 -0.07 1.85 -7.42
N ASN A 79 -0.51 2.68 -6.49
CA ASN A 79 0.28 3.22 -5.39
C ASN A 79 0.42 2.16 -4.30
N ASN A 80 1.39 1.25 -4.49
CA ASN A 80 1.65 0.15 -3.57
C ASN A 80 2.93 0.35 -2.75
N ALA A 81 3.85 1.22 -3.16
CA ALA A 81 5.03 1.54 -2.37
C ALA A 81 4.62 2.07 -0.99
N GLY A 82 5.23 1.50 0.04
CA GLY A 82 4.96 1.88 1.42
C GLY A 82 5.73 1.01 2.40
N TYR A 83 5.89 1.50 3.62
CA TYR A 83 6.47 0.72 4.71
C TYR A 83 5.93 1.15 6.06
N GLY A 84 6.15 0.32 7.07
CA GLY A 84 5.77 0.59 8.44
C GLY A 84 6.99 0.67 9.35
N SER A 85 7.21 1.82 9.96
CA SER A 85 8.12 1.97 11.09
C SER A 85 7.31 1.90 12.38
N TYR A 86 7.62 0.93 13.21
CA TYR A 86 6.92 0.65 14.46
C TYR A 86 7.81 0.92 15.66
N GLY A 87 7.20 1.43 16.72
CA GLY A 87 7.79 1.76 18.01
C GLY A 87 6.81 2.59 18.83
N ALA A 88 7.02 2.71 20.14
CA ALA A 88 6.24 3.61 20.98
C ALA A 88 6.43 5.06 20.51
N LEU A 89 5.37 5.84 20.49
CA LEU A 89 5.38 7.19 19.92
C LEU A 89 6.53 8.07 20.42
N GLU A 90 6.78 8.04 21.73
CA GLU A 90 7.84 8.86 22.37
C GLU A 90 9.26 8.38 22.06
N GLU A 91 9.42 7.14 21.59
CA GLU A 91 10.73 6.53 21.29
C GLU A 91 11.06 6.54 19.79
N VAL A 92 10.07 6.78 18.92
CA VAL A 92 10.29 6.89 17.47
C VAL A 92 10.79 8.29 17.11
N PRO A 93 11.99 8.43 16.51
CA PRO A 93 12.48 9.74 16.06
C PRO A 93 11.53 10.40 15.04
N LEU A 94 11.31 11.71 15.14
CA LEU A 94 10.47 12.44 14.18
C LEU A 94 10.99 12.37 12.74
N SER A 95 12.29 12.21 12.55
CA SER A 95 12.89 11.99 11.22
C SER A 95 12.35 10.72 10.56
N GLU A 96 12.22 9.63 11.33
CA GLU A 96 11.64 8.37 10.88
C GLU A 96 10.14 8.50 10.57
N ALA A 97 9.41 9.21 11.43
CA ALA A 97 8.00 9.52 11.19
C ALA A 97 7.80 10.33 9.90
N ARG A 98 8.61 11.38 9.69
CA ARG A 98 8.57 12.19 8.46
C ARG A 98 8.87 11.35 7.23
N TYR A 99 9.92 10.51 7.27
CA TYR A 99 10.24 9.64 6.15
C TYR A 99 9.12 8.65 5.83
N GLN A 100 8.42 8.14 6.84
CA GLN A 100 7.24 7.30 6.63
C GLN A 100 6.10 8.04 5.93
N PHE A 101 5.89 9.33 6.26
CA PHE A 101 4.94 10.18 5.56
C PHE A 101 5.40 10.49 4.13
N GLU A 102 6.69 10.75 3.90
CA GLU A 102 7.23 10.94 2.55
C GLU A 102 6.92 9.75 1.65
N VAL A 103 7.18 8.52 2.12
CA VAL A 103 6.91 7.31 1.34
C VAL A 103 5.40 7.05 1.16
N ASN A 104 4.64 7.04 2.27
CA ASN A 104 3.27 6.51 2.28
C ASN A 104 2.23 7.52 1.80
N ILE A 105 2.52 8.83 1.87
CA ILE A 105 1.58 9.91 1.60
C ILE A 105 2.08 10.83 0.50
N PHE A 106 3.21 11.52 0.71
CA PHE A 106 3.66 12.55 -0.24
C PHE A 106 4.08 11.94 -1.58
N GLY A 107 4.81 10.82 -1.57
CA GLY A 107 5.17 10.11 -2.78
C GLY A 107 3.95 9.57 -3.53
N LEU A 108 2.98 8.98 -2.83
CA LEU A 108 1.71 8.55 -3.41
C LEU A 108 0.95 9.73 -4.04
N ALA A 109 0.83 10.83 -3.32
CA ALA A 109 0.12 12.02 -3.79
C ALA A 109 0.83 12.64 -5.01
N ARG A 110 2.17 12.77 -4.93
CA ARG A 110 2.95 13.37 -6.01
C ARG A 110 2.91 12.54 -7.28
N LEU A 111 3.08 11.23 -7.18
CA LEU A 111 2.97 10.36 -8.35
C LEU A 111 1.56 10.40 -8.97
N THR A 112 0.53 10.46 -8.14
CA THR A 112 -0.85 10.67 -8.60
C THR A 112 -0.97 11.99 -9.38
N GLN A 113 -0.44 13.11 -8.86
CA GLN A 113 -0.42 14.39 -9.56
C GLN A 113 0.26 14.30 -10.94
N LEU A 114 1.33 13.54 -11.06
CA LEU A 114 2.08 13.39 -12.31
C LEU A 114 1.32 12.63 -13.40
N VAL A 115 0.51 11.64 -13.04
CA VAL A 115 -0.27 10.86 -14.02
C VAL A 115 -1.63 11.47 -14.34
N LEU A 116 -2.20 12.28 -13.46
CA LEU A 116 -3.54 12.85 -13.59
C LEU A 116 -3.75 13.69 -14.87
N PRO A 117 -2.81 14.55 -15.32
CA PRO A 117 -3.01 15.32 -16.55
C PRO A 117 -3.31 14.41 -17.74
N LYS A 118 -2.57 13.29 -17.87
CA LYS A 118 -2.78 12.34 -18.97
C LYS A 118 -4.08 11.54 -18.82
N MET A 119 -4.41 11.06 -17.62
CA MET A 119 -5.68 10.38 -17.37
C MET A 119 -6.88 11.28 -17.63
N ARG A 120 -6.78 12.58 -17.30
CA ARG A 120 -7.81 13.58 -17.58
C ARG A 120 -7.96 13.83 -19.09
N GLU A 121 -6.87 13.94 -19.84
CA GLU A 121 -6.88 14.03 -21.31
C GLU A 121 -7.56 12.81 -21.94
N GLN A 122 -7.30 11.62 -21.40
CA GLN A 122 -7.91 10.36 -21.83
C GLN A 122 -9.40 10.24 -21.46
N HIS A 123 -9.93 11.10 -20.59
CA HIS A 123 -11.23 10.93 -19.93
C HIS A 123 -11.44 9.54 -19.32
N SER A 124 -10.36 8.92 -18.87
CA SER A 124 -10.35 7.57 -18.34
C SER A 124 -9.09 7.35 -17.51
N GLY A 125 -9.22 6.65 -16.40
CA GLY A 125 -8.10 6.26 -15.57
C GLY A 125 -8.56 5.50 -14.35
N ARG A 126 -7.64 4.76 -13.72
CA ARG A 126 -7.90 4.09 -12.45
C ARG A 126 -6.72 4.20 -11.50
N ILE A 127 -6.95 4.78 -10.34
CA ILE A 127 -5.96 4.94 -9.28
C ILE A 127 -6.29 3.95 -8.18
N ILE A 128 -5.35 3.05 -7.88
CA ILE A 128 -5.46 2.05 -6.82
C ILE A 128 -4.50 2.44 -5.71
N ASN A 129 -5.03 2.83 -4.55
CA ASN A 129 -4.23 3.18 -3.39
C ASN A 129 -4.23 2.02 -2.38
N ILE A 130 -3.05 1.50 -2.06
CA ILE A 130 -2.92 0.44 -1.07
C ILE A 130 -2.90 1.06 0.33
N SER A 131 -4.05 0.99 0.99
CA SER A 131 -4.22 1.33 2.40
C SER A 131 -3.85 0.12 3.28
N SER A 132 -4.64 -0.15 4.28
CA SER A 132 -4.60 -1.30 5.20
C SER A 132 -5.87 -1.29 6.03
N ILE A 133 -6.22 -2.39 6.69
CA ILE A 133 -7.13 -2.32 7.85
C ILE A 133 -6.64 -1.27 8.86
N GLY A 134 -5.31 -1.06 8.94
CA GLY A 134 -4.68 -0.01 9.74
C GLY A 134 -5.06 1.43 9.38
N GLY A 135 -5.76 1.65 8.26
CA GLY A 135 -6.41 2.93 7.92
C GLY A 135 -7.79 3.13 8.57
N LYS A 136 -8.28 2.15 9.32
CA LYS A 136 -9.56 2.16 10.04
C LYS A 136 -9.43 1.79 11.52
N ILE A 137 -8.30 1.23 11.92
CA ILE A 137 -8.00 0.82 13.29
C ILE A 137 -6.67 1.40 13.73
N GLY A 138 -6.44 1.44 15.04
CA GLY A 138 -5.12 1.69 15.64
C GLY A 138 -4.69 0.50 16.48
N GLU A 139 -3.39 0.26 16.55
CA GLU A 139 -2.78 -0.71 17.46
C GLU A 139 -1.54 -0.09 18.14
N PRO A 140 -1.11 -0.60 19.31
CA PRO A 140 0.08 -0.09 19.98
C PRO A 140 1.30 -0.12 19.04
N HIS A 141 2.24 0.79 19.27
CA HIS A 141 3.51 0.93 18.54
C HIS A 141 3.39 1.26 17.04
N GLY A 142 2.17 1.28 16.48
CA GLY A 142 1.92 1.58 15.08
C GLY A 142 1.43 3.02 14.83
N THR A 143 1.57 3.94 15.79
CA THR A 143 0.93 5.27 15.75
C THR A 143 1.18 6.02 14.45
N TRP A 144 2.43 6.12 14.01
CA TRP A 144 2.77 6.81 12.75
C TRP A 144 2.29 6.06 11.51
N TYR A 145 2.39 4.73 11.53
CA TYR A 145 1.88 3.92 10.42
C TYR A 145 0.37 4.08 10.24
N HIS A 146 -0.39 3.96 11.35
CA HIS A 146 -1.85 4.16 11.30
C HIS A 146 -2.19 5.56 10.84
N ALA A 147 -1.49 6.60 11.34
CA ALA A 147 -1.70 7.98 10.88
C ALA A 147 -1.53 8.10 9.35
N THR A 148 -0.48 7.49 8.77
CA THR A 148 -0.34 7.48 7.30
C THR A 148 -1.46 6.74 6.59
N LYS A 149 -1.93 5.61 7.11
CA LYS A 149 -2.99 4.84 6.44
C LYS A 149 -4.37 5.52 6.57
N TYR A 150 -4.66 6.18 7.68
CA TYR A 150 -5.83 7.07 7.79
C TYR A 150 -5.74 8.24 6.81
N ALA A 151 -4.55 8.82 6.62
CA ALA A 151 -4.34 9.87 5.64
C ALA A 151 -4.57 9.39 4.19
N VAL A 152 -4.12 8.17 3.84
CA VAL A 152 -4.43 7.54 2.52
C VAL A 152 -5.93 7.43 2.31
N GLU A 153 -6.69 7.02 3.34
CA GLU A 153 -8.14 6.89 3.26
C GLU A 153 -8.81 8.22 2.97
N GLY A 154 -8.49 9.26 3.76
CA GLY A 154 -9.08 10.59 3.61
C GLY A 154 -8.71 11.26 2.29
N LEU A 155 -7.42 11.17 1.89
CA LEU A 155 -6.94 11.65 0.60
C LEU A 155 -7.69 10.97 -0.56
N SER A 156 -7.84 9.66 -0.50
CA SER A 156 -8.51 8.89 -1.56
C SER A 156 -9.99 9.21 -1.67
N ASP A 157 -10.68 9.45 -0.54
CA ASP A 157 -12.09 9.84 -0.54
C ASP A 157 -12.32 11.20 -1.19
N SER A 158 -11.49 12.20 -0.89
CA SER A 158 -11.56 13.51 -1.52
C SER A 158 -11.24 13.44 -3.01
N LEU A 159 -10.13 12.77 -3.35
CA LEU A 159 -9.68 12.60 -4.73
C LEU A 159 -10.73 11.90 -5.61
N ARG A 160 -11.44 10.90 -5.08
CA ARG A 160 -12.53 10.21 -5.80
C ARG A 160 -13.62 11.17 -6.24
N MET A 161 -14.00 12.10 -5.38
CA MET A 161 -15.03 13.10 -5.69
C MET A 161 -14.55 14.11 -6.72
N GLU A 162 -13.31 14.58 -6.59
CA GLU A 162 -12.69 15.52 -7.54
C GLU A 162 -12.59 14.94 -8.96
N LEU A 163 -12.22 13.65 -9.07
CA LEU A 163 -11.91 13.01 -10.34
C LEU A 163 -13.12 12.40 -11.06
N LYS A 164 -14.27 12.30 -10.39
CA LYS A 164 -15.49 11.71 -10.96
C LYS A 164 -15.90 12.36 -12.28
N GLN A 165 -15.76 13.69 -12.39
CA GLN A 165 -16.12 14.45 -13.59
C GLN A 165 -15.24 14.11 -14.82
N PHE A 166 -14.06 13.51 -14.59
CA PHE A 166 -13.11 13.14 -15.64
C PHE A 166 -13.16 11.66 -16.00
N GLY A 167 -14.08 10.87 -15.43
CA GLY A 167 -14.15 9.43 -15.67
C GLY A 167 -13.00 8.64 -15.06
N ILE A 168 -12.35 9.17 -14.01
CA ILE A 168 -11.22 8.53 -13.32
C ILE A 168 -11.72 7.94 -12.01
N ASP A 169 -11.53 6.62 -11.84
CA ASP A 169 -11.88 5.92 -10.60
C ASP A 169 -10.72 5.95 -9.58
N VAL A 170 -11.07 6.11 -8.32
CA VAL A 170 -10.14 5.95 -7.19
C VAL A 170 -10.62 4.82 -6.30
N VAL A 171 -9.79 3.80 -6.15
CA VAL A 171 -10.09 2.58 -5.40
C VAL A 171 -9.08 2.41 -4.27
N ILE A 172 -9.58 2.05 -3.11
CA ILE A 172 -8.77 1.76 -1.93
C ILE A 172 -8.76 0.25 -1.71
N ILE A 173 -7.57 -0.32 -1.54
CA ILE A 173 -7.39 -1.70 -1.09
C ILE A 173 -7.01 -1.67 0.39
N GLU A 174 -7.71 -2.46 1.20
CA GLU A 174 -7.53 -2.54 2.66
C GLU A 174 -7.04 -3.96 3.05
N PRO A 175 -5.73 -4.27 2.88
CA PRO A 175 -5.20 -5.56 3.29
C PRO A 175 -5.25 -5.77 4.80
N GLY A 176 -5.52 -7.00 5.22
CA GLY A 176 -5.28 -7.49 6.58
C GLY A 176 -3.87 -8.06 6.72
N ALA A 177 -3.73 -9.16 7.50
CA ALA A 177 -2.45 -9.85 7.66
C ALA A 177 -2.03 -10.56 6.35
N ILE A 178 -0.87 -10.18 5.81
CA ILE A 178 -0.31 -10.72 4.56
C ILE A 178 1.12 -11.17 4.80
N LYS A 179 1.48 -12.35 4.31
CA LYS A 179 2.86 -12.90 4.36
C LYS A 179 3.78 -12.13 3.42
N THR A 180 4.45 -11.11 3.93
CA THR A 180 5.41 -10.29 3.17
C THR A 180 6.58 -9.87 4.06
N GLU A 181 7.69 -9.44 3.46
CA GLU A 181 8.82 -8.84 4.19
C GLU A 181 8.41 -7.66 5.12
N TRP A 182 7.26 -7.05 4.87
CA TRP A 182 6.75 -5.92 5.64
C TRP A 182 6.55 -6.26 7.12
N THR A 183 6.00 -7.44 7.42
CA THR A 183 5.74 -7.89 8.79
C THR A 183 7.04 -8.01 9.59
N ASP A 184 8.07 -8.59 8.99
CA ASP A 184 9.39 -8.72 9.63
C ASP A 184 10.06 -7.37 9.84
N ILE A 185 9.95 -6.45 8.86
CA ILE A 185 10.51 -5.09 8.96
C ILE A 185 9.82 -4.34 10.12
N ALA A 186 8.51 -4.35 10.19
CA ALA A 186 7.74 -3.68 11.23
C ALA A 186 8.07 -4.25 12.63
N ARG A 187 8.08 -5.59 12.76
CA ARG A 187 8.42 -6.29 14.00
C ARG A 187 9.86 -5.96 14.47
N ASN A 188 10.82 -6.05 13.58
CA ASN A 188 12.22 -5.81 13.91
C ASN A 188 12.47 -4.35 14.30
N ASN A 189 11.83 -3.40 13.62
CA ASN A 189 11.88 -1.98 13.98
C ASN A 189 11.29 -1.74 15.38
N MET A 190 10.12 -2.31 15.67
CA MET A 190 9.48 -2.21 16.98
C MET A 190 10.37 -2.74 18.10
N LEU A 191 10.97 -3.94 17.92
CA LEU A 191 11.90 -4.52 18.89
C LEU A 191 13.17 -3.68 19.06
N LYS A 192 13.70 -3.14 17.98
CA LYS A 192 14.90 -2.28 17.98
C LYS A 192 14.64 -0.96 18.72
N VAL A 193 13.51 -0.33 18.46
CA VAL A 193 13.17 1.02 18.98
C VAL A 193 12.68 0.92 20.42
N SER A 194 11.75 0.00 20.73
CA SER A 194 11.02 0.00 22.01
C SER A 194 11.17 -1.31 22.80
N GLY A 195 12.04 -2.22 22.36
CA GLY A 195 12.22 -3.53 23.02
C GLY A 195 13.03 -3.51 24.31
N LYS A 196 13.63 -2.39 24.70
CA LYS A 196 14.48 -2.28 25.91
C LYS A 196 13.96 -1.26 26.93
N GLY A 197 13.00 -0.42 26.54
CA GLY A 197 12.47 0.67 27.36
C GLY A 197 11.24 0.29 28.20
N PRO A 198 10.47 1.28 28.64
CA PRO A 198 9.28 1.08 29.47
C PRO A 198 8.18 0.28 28.75
N TYR A 199 8.22 0.24 27.42
CA TYR A 199 7.26 -0.50 26.59
C TYR A 199 7.62 -1.96 26.33
N LYS A 200 8.79 -2.47 26.80
CA LYS A 200 9.32 -3.80 26.54
C LYS A 200 8.26 -4.92 26.62
N ASN A 201 7.54 -4.99 27.72
CA ASN A 201 6.55 -6.06 27.94
C ASN A 201 5.43 -6.07 26.89
N LEU A 202 4.95 -4.89 26.47
CA LEU A 202 3.91 -4.77 25.46
C LEU A 202 4.48 -5.03 24.06
N VAL A 203 5.70 -4.58 23.78
CA VAL A 203 6.45 -4.86 22.54
C VAL A 203 6.64 -6.35 22.32
N GLU A 204 7.08 -7.09 23.35
CA GLU A 204 7.27 -8.55 23.24
C GLU A 204 5.95 -9.29 22.94
N LYS A 205 4.85 -8.87 23.57
CA LYS A 205 3.53 -9.44 23.29
C LYS A 205 3.09 -9.13 21.85
N HIS A 206 3.29 -7.90 21.40
CA HIS A 206 2.95 -7.48 20.06
C HIS A 206 3.81 -8.19 19.00
N ALA A 207 5.11 -8.36 19.25
CA ALA A 207 6.00 -9.12 18.38
C ALA A 207 5.54 -10.58 18.21
N ARG A 208 5.12 -11.23 19.30
CA ARG A 208 4.52 -12.59 19.23
C ARG A 208 3.21 -12.63 18.45
N MET A 209 2.39 -11.58 18.54
CA MET A 209 1.18 -11.46 17.71
C MET A 209 1.55 -11.39 16.22
N TYR A 210 2.56 -10.61 15.85
CA TYR A 210 3.04 -10.52 14.46
C TYR A 210 3.62 -11.83 13.95
N GLU A 211 4.36 -12.59 14.76
CA GLU A 211 4.83 -13.92 14.38
C GLU A 211 3.68 -14.89 14.10
N ARG A 212 2.62 -14.83 14.91
CA ARG A 212 1.40 -15.65 14.68
C ARG A 212 0.67 -15.18 13.41
N ALA A 213 0.54 -13.86 13.23
CA ALA A 213 -0.10 -13.27 12.05
C ALA A 213 0.65 -13.60 10.76
N ASP A 214 1.99 -13.63 10.78
CA ASP A 214 2.80 -14.03 9.64
C ASP A 214 2.59 -15.50 9.25
N LYS A 215 2.54 -16.40 10.24
CA LYS A 215 2.26 -17.83 9.99
C LYS A 215 0.88 -18.06 9.36
N SER A 216 -0.14 -17.33 9.81
CA SER A 216 -1.54 -17.43 9.34
C SER A 216 -1.93 -16.42 8.27
N GLY A 217 -1.06 -15.49 7.92
CA GLY A 217 -1.31 -14.44 6.94
C GLY A 217 -1.64 -14.98 5.55
N ALA A 218 -2.42 -14.24 4.79
CA ALA A 218 -2.75 -14.61 3.43
C ALA A 218 -1.54 -14.43 2.48
N ASN A 219 -1.51 -15.20 1.41
CA ASN A 219 -0.52 -15.02 0.34
C ASN A 219 -0.73 -13.65 -0.33
N PRO A 220 0.34 -12.90 -0.68
CA PRO A 220 0.26 -11.65 -1.43
C PRO A 220 -0.60 -11.74 -2.69
N LEU A 221 -0.63 -12.90 -3.34
CA LEU A 221 -1.44 -13.17 -4.52
C LEU A 221 -2.94 -12.91 -4.29
N VAL A 222 -3.46 -13.12 -3.08
CA VAL A 222 -4.87 -12.85 -2.74
C VAL A 222 -5.19 -11.35 -2.86
N VAL A 223 -4.26 -10.50 -2.42
CA VAL A 223 -4.39 -9.04 -2.54
C VAL A 223 -4.19 -8.62 -3.99
N ALA A 224 -3.19 -9.17 -4.66
CA ALA A 224 -2.92 -8.91 -6.08
C ALA A 224 -4.14 -9.25 -6.96
N GLN A 225 -4.79 -10.39 -6.72
CA GLN A 225 -6.02 -10.75 -7.42
C GLN A 225 -7.14 -9.73 -7.17
N THR A 226 -7.32 -9.29 -5.91
CA THR A 226 -8.30 -8.25 -5.56
C THR A 226 -8.02 -6.93 -6.29
N ILE A 227 -6.74 -6.54 -6.40
CA ILE A 227 -6.32 -5.35 -7.16
C ILE A 227 -6.69 -5.53 -8.63
N VAL A 228 -6.33 -6.65 -9.24
CA VAL A 228 -6.63 -6.92 -10.65
C VAL A 228 -8.12 -6.97 -10.90
N ASP A 229 -8.91 -7.63 -10.06
CA ASP A 229 -10.37 -7.66 -10.16
C ASP A 229 -10.96 -6.23 -10.08
N SER A 230 -10.42 -5.40 -9.20
CA SER A 230 -10.84 -3.99 -9.10
C SER A 230 -10.48 -3.17 -10.34
N ILE A 231 -9.34 -3.50 -10.99
CA ILE A 231 -8.90 -2.84 -12.24
C ILE A 231 -9.77 -3.27 -13.42
N LEU A 232 -10.21 -4.52 -13.47
CA LEU A 232 -11.00 -5.07 -14.58
C LEU A 232 -12.50 -4.79 -14.47
N ALA A 233 -12.98 -4.44 -13.26
CA ALA A 233 -14.40 -4.19 -13.04
C ALA A 233 -14.89 -2.94 -13.81
N ASP A 234 -16.02 -3.02 -14.49
CA ASP A 234 -16.63 -1.85 -15.17
C ASP A 234 -17.01 -0.76 -14.16
N LYS A 235 -17.56 -1.15 -13.03
CA LYS A 235 -17.92 -0.26 -11.91
C LYS A 235 -17.27 -0.78 -10.61
N PRO A 236 -16.02 -0.40 -10.33
CA PRO A 236 -15.33 -0.87 -9.14
C PRO A 236 -15.99 -0.33 -7.86
N LYS A 237 -15.93 -1.14 -6.80
CA LYS A 237 -16.22 -0.62 -5.46
C LYS A 237 -15.16 0.39 -5.06
N THR A 238 -15.53 1.30 -4.18
CA THR A 238 -14.59 2.32 -3.68
C THR A 238 -13.55 1.72 -2.72
N ARG A 239 -13.86 0.57 -2.08
CA ARG A 239 -13.01 -0.14 -1.11
C ARG A 239 -13.11 -1.64 -1.25
N TYR A 240 -11.98 -2.31 -1.04
CA TYR A 240 -11.87 -3.76 -1.03
C TYR A 240 -11.04 -4.23 0.18
N ALA A 241 -11.72 -4.72 1.22
CA ALA A 241 -11.06 -5.41 2.32
C ALA A 241 -10.66 -6.83 1.89
N THR A 242 -9.39 -7.20 2.04
CA THR A 242 -8.84 -8.45 1.52
C THR A 242 -7.71 -9.00 2.39
N GLY A 243 -7.46 -10.31 2.30
CA GLY A 243 -6.43 -10.99 3.08
C GLY A 243 -6.84 -11.35 4.50
N GLY A 244 -5.87 -11.79 5.29
CA GLY A 244 -6.11 -12.43 6.59
C GLY A 244 -6.86 -11.55 7.59
N GLY A 245 -8.07 -11.96 7.97
CA GLY A 245 -8.88 -11.31 9.01
C GLY A 245 -9.48 -9.95 8.65
N ALA A 246 -9.15 -9.37 7.48
CA ALA A 246 -9.53 -7.99 7.13
C ALA A 246 -11.00 -7.67 7.35
N LYS A 247 -11.89 -8.44 6.72
CA LYS A 247 -13.35 -8.21 6.80
C LYS A 247 -13.88 -8.31 8.23
N MET A 248 -13.39 -9.28 9.00
CA MET A 248 -13.82 -9.50 10.37
C MET A 248 -13.38 -8.35 11.30
N ILE A 249 -12.13 -7.93 11.22
CA ILE A 249 -11.61 -6.81 12.04
C ILE A 249 -12.36 -5.52 11.74
N LEU A 250 -12.58 -5.20 10.46
CA LEU A 250 -13.33 -4.01 10.07
C LEU A 250 -14.80 -4.08 10.51
N PHE A 251 -15.42 -5.26 10.48
CA PHE A 251 -16.76 -5.46 11.01
C PHE A 251 -16.79 -5.23 12.54
N MET A 252 -15.85 -5.82 13.28
CA MET A 252 -15.74 -5.62 14.74
C MET A 252 -15.50 -4.14 15.09
N ARG A 253 -14.66 -3.44 14.32
CA ARG A 253 -14.42 -1.99 14.49
C ARG A 253 -15.69 -1.16 14.31
N ARG A 254 -16.58 -1.58 13.42
CA ARG A 254 -17.86 -0.89 13.16
C ARG A 254 -18.90 -1.05 14.28
N ILE A 255 -18.91 -2.19 14.96
CA ILE A 255 -19.94 -2.52 15.96
C ILE A 255 -19.51 -2.29 17.39
N LEU A 256 -18.21 -2.32 17.67
CA LEU A 256 -17.68 -2.09 19.01
C LEU A 256 -17.43 -0.60 19.26
N SER A 257 -17.63 -0.16 20.50
CA SER A 257 -17.13 1.14 20.99
C SER A 257 -15.59 1.13 20.96
N ASP A 258 -14.95 2.32 20.99
CA ASP A 258 -13.49 2.43 21.02
C ASP A 258 -12.87 1.58 22.15
N ARG A 259 -13.38 1.73 23.39
CA ARG A 259 -12.90 0.94 24.52
C ARG A 259 -13.11 -0.57 24.37
N GLY A 260 -14.22 -0.97 23.72
CA GLY A 260 -14.49 -2.38 23.44
C GLY A 260 -13.51 -2.95 22.40
N PHE A 261 -13.20 -2.18 21.38
CA PHE A 261 -12.25 -2.55 20.34
C PHE A 261 -10.81 -2.59 20.88
N ASP A 262 -10.41 -1.63 21.72
CA ASP A 262 -9.11 -1.62 22.40
C ASP A 262 -8.91 -2.90 23.25
N LYS A 263 -9.94 -3.29 24.03
CA LYS A 263 -9.90 -4.55 24.79
C LYS A 263 -9.75 -5.77 23.91
N LEU A 264 -10.42 -5.80 22.75
CA LEU A 264 -10.28 -6.88 21.77
C LEU A 264 -8.84 -6.97 21.27
N LEU A 265 -8.27 -5.88 20.78
CA LEU A 265 -6.91 -5.85 20.24
C LEU A 265 -5.86 -6.19 21.27
N LEU A 266 -5.92 -5.60 22.47
CA LEU A 266 -5.01 -5.93 23.57
C LEU A 266 -5.17 -7.38 24.05
N GLY A 267 -6.38 -7.94 23.92
CA GLY A 267 -6.65 -9.36 24.17
C GLY A 267 -5.94 -10.29 23.19
N MET A 268 -5.84 -9.90 21.91
CA MET A 268 -5.13 -10.66 20.85
C MET A 268 -3.61 -10.69 21.07
N MET A 269 -3.06 -9.75 21.85
CA MET A 269 -1.63 -9.69 22.19
C MET A 269 -1.26 -10.57 23.41
N LYS A 270 -2.23 -11.15 24.11
CA LYS A 270 -1.94 -12.08 25.22
C LYS A 270 -1.51 -13.45 24.68
#